data_7ebe428de202b1955c9e4ad1e6524dcc
#
_entry.id   7ebe428de202b1955c9e4ad1e6524dcc
#
_cell.length_a   1.000
_cell.length_b   1.000
_cell.length_c   1.000
_cell.angle_alpha   90.00
_cell.angle_beta   90.00
_cell.angle_gamma   90.00
#
_symmetry.space_group_name_H-M   'P 1'
#
loop_
_entity.id
_entity.type
_entity.pdbx_description
1 polymer ?
#
loop_
_entity_poly.entity_id
_entity_poly.type
_entity_poly.pdbx_seq_one_letter_code
_entity_poly.pdbx_strand_id
1 'polypeptide(L)'
;MTLSKGAVGNLMNRYRAVLKKCHLMNMFGSLAVAGLLVAGSAVSATANENTATAIAGEGKPVVVDKGVINGRVIGGSAAEGNSAVINGDTSLTFTGGMLNGEIFGGGLAAGGGADASGTGTETINITGGTFKPMEKDVQADHDRIYIRGAGGAFDGGTASVRNVVMNITGGIFDPSANGNPGRVEIYGAGVSDNLSPGSKVAVKNVEININGVDLGETNGDAWVYGGGDGAGTFAEQSTITIKDATVDRVYGGGWGGSSVGSVNINIIDSEVDHLYGGGDSDKDADAPDPYTTTIGKASIVLSGSSRVNGDVYGGGNTGGEGNKAVFEETSVTISGGTFGEDDESGNIYGGGRVVDGASEKINATHVIISGDASIKGDVYGGGRAEGRLAETSFSEVGTASLTIAGGRIEGAVYGGGDAWEAVSKVGTATTLVSGGKLLSDIYAGGNGKGTSVETAHLTLSGGEVSGCVFGGGDGDGQGAAGTVHSSTVLLKDGVRILRGENGGGIVYGGGNGDKGDIDDSGVTFNVDNTTVRVEGGLIQGDVYAGGKKNSSTGTADVILSGGEIVGNVYAGGGAGDTTGATNDAATVKTGTITVDT
;
A
#
# COMPACT_ATOMS: atom_id res chain seq x y z
N MET A 1 6.77 3.91 -48.00
CA MET A 1 6.78 2.66 -47.19
C MET A 1 6.43 3.08 -45.77
N THR A 2 5.19 2.89 -45.38
CA THR A 2 4.74 3.12 -43.99
C THR A 2 5.02 1.85 -43.19
N LEU A 3 5.96 1.92 -42.29
CA LEU A 3 6.23 0.83 -41.32
C LEU A 3 4.99 0.67 -40.40
N SER A 4 4.54 -0.56 -40.20
CA SER A 4 3.45 -0.85 -39.27
C SER A 4 3.85 -0.49 -37.84
N LYS A 5 2.88 -0.11 -36.98
CA LYS A 5 3.12 0.22 -35.56
C LYS A 5 3.92 -0.89 -34.83
N GLY A 6 3.70 -2.16 -35.17
CA GLY A 6 4.46 -3.29 -34.59
C GLY A 6 5.93 -3.36 -35.03
N ALA A 7 6.25 -2.92 -36.26
CA ALA A 7 7.64 -2.89 -36.75
C ALA A 7 8.44 -1.74 -36.09
N VAL A 8 7.79 -0.63 -35.81
CA VAL A 8 8.39 0.51 -35.09
C VAL A 8 8.63 0.15 -33.63
N GLY A 9 7.68 -0.52 -32.97
CA GLY A 9 7.83 -1.01 -31.59
C GLY A 9 9.00 -1.99 -31.46
N ASN A 10 9.09 -2.99 -32.36
CA ASN A 10 10.23 -3.93 -32.36
C ASN A 10 11.59 -3.27 -32.64
N LEU A 11 11.63 -2.23 -33.48
CA LEU A 11 12.85 -1.47 -33.76
C LEU A 11 13.27 -0.63 -32.54
N MET A 12 12.32 0.00 -31.87
CA MET A 12 12.55 0.78 -30.65
C MET A 12 13.04 -0.13 -29.50
N ASN A 13 12.41 -1.30 -29.32
CA ASN A 13 12.84 -2.26 -28.28
C ASN A 13 14.26 -2.80 -28.54
N ARG A 14 14.61 -3.06 -29.81
CA ARG A 14 15.99 -3.43 -30.17
C ARG A 14 16.98 -2.28 -29.94
N TYR A 15 16.58 -1.06 -30.21
CA TYR A 15 17.42 0.13 -29.97
C TYR A 15 17.63 0.38 -28.47
N ARG A 16 16.60 0.19 -27.66
CA ARG A 16 16.68 0.28 -26.19
C ARG A 16 17.53 -0.83 -25.59
N ALA A 17 17.43 -2.07 -26.10
CA ALA A 17 18.27 -3.18 -25.67
C ALA A 17 19.75 -2.93 -26.00
N VAL A 18 20.05 -2.33 -27.17
CA VAL A 18 21.43 -1.94 -27.56
C VAL A 18 21.94 -0.81 -26.66
N LEU A 19 21.10 0.19 -26.34
CA LEU A 19 21.49 1.28 -25.44
C LEU A 19 21.70 0.78 -24.00
N LYS A 20 20.84 -0.12 -23.50
CA LYS A 20 21.05 -0.80 -22.21
C LYS A 20 22.34 -1.63 -22.22
N LYS A 21 22.65 -2.36 -23.29
CA LYS A 21 23.93 -3.07 -23.44
C LYS A 21 25.14 -2.14 -23.44
N CYS A 22 25.05 -0.99 -24.10
CA CYS A 22 26.10 0.03 -24.05
C CYS A 22 26.27 0.61 -22.64
N HIS A 23 25.20 0.75 -21.89
CA HIS A 23 25.25 1.20 -20.51
C HIS A 23 25.86 0.13 -19.58
N LEU A 24 25.50 -1.15 -19.75
CA LEU A 24 26.13 -2.27 -19.07
C LEU A 24 27.63 -2.39 -19.40
N MET A 25 28.04 -2.24 -20.66
CA MET A 25 29.45 -2.26 -21.06
C MET A 25 30.25 -1.12 -20.39
N ASN A 26 29.66 0.06 -20.22
CA ASN A 26 30.27 1.14 -19.46
C ASN A 26 30.32 0.83 -17.94
N MET A 27 29.36 0.03 -17.41
CA MET A 27 29.40 -0.47 -16.03
C MET A 27 30.65 -1.32 -15.77
N PHE A 28 30.94 -2.27 -16.63
CA PHE A 28 32.05 -3.21 -16.45
C PHE A 28 33.41 -2.65 -16.92
N GLY A 29 33.40 -1.77 -17.90
CA GLY A 29 34.61 -1.05 -18.36
C GLY A 29 35.22 -0.16 -17.28
N SER A 30 34.41 0.43 -16.40
CA SER A 30 34.92 1.20 -15.26
C SER A 30 35.34 0.34 -14.06
N LEU A 31 34.78 -0.88 -13.91
CA LEU A 31 35.23 -1.84 -12.89
C LEU A 31 36.63 -2.43 -13.20
N ALA A 32 36.96 -2.64 -14.48
CA ALA A 32 38.27 -3.19 -14.89
C ALA A 32 39.45 -2.27 -14.55
N VAL A 33 39.22 -0.99 -14.30
CA VAL A 33 40.25 -0.02 -13.92
C VAL A 33 40.41 0.09 -12.39
N ALA A 34 39.40 -0.35 -11.59
CA ALA A 34 39.48 -0.35 -10.12
C ALA A 34 40.12 -1.62 -9.51
N GLY A 35 40.51 -2.59 -10.34
CA GLY A 35 41.09 -3.87 -9.95
C GLY A 35 42.54 -3.78 -9.45
N LEU A 36 42.85 -2.94 -8.50
CA LEU A 36 44.07 -3.05 -7.75
C LEU A 36 43.98 -2.34 -6.41
N LEU A 37 43.71 -3.08 -5.35
CA LEU A 37 44.28 -2.92 -3.99
C LEU A 37 43.57 -3.92 -3.06
N VAL A 38 44.19 -4.90 -2.62
CA VAL A 38 45.21 -5.24 -1.66
C VAL A 38 44.70 -6.07 -0.48
N ALA A 39 45.53 -6.98 -0.12
CA ALA A 39 45.45 -7.89 1.00
C ALA A 39 45.28 -7.22 2.39
N GLY A 40 44.33 -7.70 3.16
CA GLY A 40 44.48 -7.86 4.60
C GLY A 40 43.84 -6.86 5.54
N SER A 41 43.10 -5.86 5.11
CA SER A 41 42.36 -4.93 5.99
C SER A 41 41.12 -4.36 5.28
N ALA A 42 40.18 -3.79 6.04
CA ALA A 42 39.03 -3.08 5.48
C ALA A 42 39.49 -2.18 4.31
N VAL A 43 38.73 -2.20 3.20
CA VAL A 43 38.96 -1.25 2.12
C VAL A 43 38.48 0.11 2.63
N SER A 44 39.37 0.86 3.26
CA SER A 44 39.14 2.26 3.55
C SER A 44 39.30 3.02 2.24
N ALA A 45 38.20 3.40 1.62
CA ALA A 45 38.25 4.32 0.49
C ALA A 45 38.51 5.73 1.01
N THR A 46 39.80 5.99 1.38
CA THR A 46 40.27 7.36 1.46
C THR A 46 40.42 7.85 0.03
N ALA A 47 39.37 8.43 -0.54
CA ALA A 47 39.49 9.18 -1.78
C ALA A 47 40.41 10.37 -1.51
N ASN A 48 41.66 10.23 -1.85
CA ASN A 48 42.61 11.34 -1.97
C ASN A 48 42.06 12.19 -3.13
N GLU A 49 41.66 13.42 -2.89
CA GLU A 49 41.27 14.53 -3.79
C GLU A 49 40.86 14.23 -5.26
N ASN A 50 40.77 12.96 -5.69
CA ASN A 50 40.44 12.52 -7.03
C ASN A 50 39.23 11.55 -7.00
N THR A 51 38.32 11.80 -7.89
CA THR A 51 37.05 11.08 -8.13
C THR A 51 37.27 9.58 -8.44
N ALA A 52 36.84 8.69 -7.55
CA ALA A 52 36.73 7.27 -7.87
C ALA A 52 35.47 7.02 -8.70
N THR A 53 35.54 6.16 -9.73
CA THR A 53 34.39 5.83 -10.61
C THR A 53 33.59 4.64 -10.16
N ALA A 54 34.09 3.78 -9.30
CA ALA A 54 33.38 2.71 -8.61
C ALA A 54 34.23 2.11 -7.48
N ILE A 55 33.61 1.50 -6.48
CA ILE A 55 34.24 0.75 -5.40
C ILE A 55 33.52 -0.58 -5.25
N ALA A 56 34.25 -1.69 -5.25
CA ALA A 56 33.76 -3.02 -4.93
C ALA A 56 34.52 -3.61 -3.74
N GLY A 57 33.80 -4.13 -2.75
CA GLY A 57 34.37 -4.69 -1.53
C GLY A 57 35.01 -6.06 -1.72
N GLU A 58 34.52 -6.85 -2.68
CA GLU A 58 35.01 -8.21 -2.97
C GLU A 58 35.09 -9.10 -1.71
N GLY A 59 34.08 -9.02 -0.84
CA GLY A 59 34.07 -9.75 0.42
C GLY A 59 34.76 -9.07 1.59
N LYS A 60 35.17 -7.82 1.46
CA LYS A 60 35.76 -7.04 2.54
C LYS A 60 34.88 -5.86 2.91
N PRO A 61 34.90 -5.43 4.19
CA PRO A 61 34.20 -4.23 4.62
C PRO A 61 34.66 -3.00 3.80
N VAL A 62 33.66 -2.21 3.34
CA VAL A 62 33.89 -0.93 2.67
C VAL A 62 33.50 0.20 3.62
N VAL A 63 34.40 1.16 3.87
CA VAL A 63 34.12 2.34 4.69
C VAL A 63 34.39 3.59 3.86
N VAL A 64 33.38 4.47 3.78
CA VAL A 64 33.45 5.78 3.14
C VAL A 64 33.31 6.85 4.22
N ASP A 65 34.42 7.55 4.51
CA ASP A 65 34.47 8.58 5.55
C ASP A 65 34.73 9.99 5.00
N LYS A 66 35.24 10.10 3.77
CA LYS A 66 35.57 11.37 3.10
C LYS A 66 35.78 11.18 1.59
N GLY A 67 35.93 12.30 0.89
CA GLY A 67 36.19 12.33 -0.56
C GLY A 67 34.88 12.29 -1.38
N VAL A 68 35.03 12.17 -2.70
CA VAL A 68 33.94 12.14 -3.67
C VAL A 68 34.03 10.86 -4.49
N ILE A 69 32.90 10.13 -4.57
CA ILE A 69 32.73 8.94 -5.41
C ILE A 69 31.70 9.28 -6.48
N ASN A 70 32.05 9.17 -7.77
CA ASN A 70 31.15 9.35 -8.89
C ASN A 70 30.89 7.98 -9.53
N GLY A 71 29.84 7.29 -9.11
CA GLY A 71 29.52 5.96 -9.63
C GLY A 71 28.91 5.04 -8.59
N ARG A 72 29.32 3.77 -8.56
CA ARG A 72 28.68 2.75 -7.72
C ARG A 72 29.57 2.34 -6.55
N VAL A 73 28.93 2.09 -5.41
CA VAL A 73 29.57 1.44 -4.25
C VAL A 73 28.90 0.08 -4.06
N ILE A 74 29.69 -0.99 -4.10
CA ILE A 74 29.25 -2.38 -4.13
C ILE A 74 29.89 -3.10 -2.94
N GLY A 75 29.09 -3.68 -2.03
CA GLY A 75 29.60 -4.47 -0.90
C GLY A 75 30.07 -5.85 -1.32
N GLY A 76 29.38 -6.47 -2.24
CA GLY A 76 29.70 -7.77 -2.82
C GLY A 76 30.75 -7.71 -3.93
N SER A 77 30.63 -8.62 -4.89
CA SER A 77 31.50 -8.77 -6.04
C SER A 77 30.83 -8.32 -7.34
N ALA A 78 31.62 -8.29 -8.42
CA ALA A 78 31.11 -8.11 -9.77
C ALA A 78 31.46 -9.32 -10.64
N ALA A 79 30.48 -9.83 -11.38
CA ALA A 79 30.62 -10.98 -12.27
C ALA A 79 30.05 -10.69 -13.65
N GLU A 80 30.82 -10.96 -14.71
CA GLU A 80 30.41 -10.86 -16.10
C GLU A 80 30.64 -12.20 -16.79
N GLY A 81 29.54 -12.94 -17.02
CA GLY A 81 29.59 -14.27 -17.64
C GLY A 81 30.38 -15.34 -16.85
N ASN A 82 30.78 -15.06 -15.62
CA ASN A 82 31.54 -15.93 -14.72
C ASN A 82 30.92 -15.96 -13.32
N SER A 83 31.54 -16.68 -12.39
CA SER A 83 31.10 -16.72 -10.98
C SER A 83 32.12 -15.99 -10.09
N ALA A 84 31.63 -15.10 -9.23
CA ALA A 84 32.38 -14.35 -8.24
C ALA A 84 31.62 -14.35 -6.89
N VAL A 85 31.20 -15.53 -6.42
CA VAL A 85 30.43 -15.72 -5.19
C VAL A 85 31.27 -15.39 -3.96
N ILE A 86 30.71 -14.60 -3.04
CA ILE A 86 31.34 -14.27 -1.76
C ILE A 86 30.78 -15.16 -0.66
N ASN A 87 31.68 -15.79 0.09
CA ASN A 87 31.33 -16.60 1.25
C ASN A 87 31.56 -15.79 2.54
N GLY A 88 30.48 -15.53 3.27
CA GLY A 88 30.49 -14.78 4.52
C GLY A 88 29.79 -13.44 4.43
N ASP A 89 29.91 -12.67 5.51
CA ASP A 89 29.24 -11.38 5.65
C ASP A 89 30.05 -10.27 4.97
N THR A 90 29.35 -9.27 4.43
CA THR A 90 29.94 -8.04 3.89
C THR A 90 29.33 -6.81 4.54
N SER A 91 29.99 -5.66 4.46
CA SER A 91 29.45 -4.43 4.98
C SER A 91 29.90 -3.20 4.19
N LEU A 92 28.94 -2.28 4.02
CA LEU A 92 29.17 -0.91 3.54
C LEU A 92 28.86 0.05 4.68
N THR A 93 29.77 0.97 4.98
CA THR A 93 29.57 1.97 6.02
C THR A 93 29.92 3.36 5.49
N PHE A 94 28.95 4.26 5.54
CA PHE A 94 29.11 5.67 5.21
C PHE A 94 29.07 6.49 6.50
N THR A 95 30.18 7.17 6.81
CA THR A 95 30.29 8.08 7.95
C THR A 95 30.55 9.52 7.50
N GLY A 96 30.83 9.73 6.23
CA GLY A 96 31.14 11.03 5.62
C GLY A 96 31.37 10.90 4.12
N GLY A 97 31.97 11.92 3.50
CA GLY A 97 32.21 11.97 2.06
C GLY A 97 30.98 12.29 1.22
N MET A 98 31.11 12.18 -0.09
CA MET A 98 30.04 12.40 -1.06
C MET A 98 29.96 11.24 -2.04
N LEU A 99 28.75 10.73 -2.27
CA LEU A 99 28.45 9.75 -3.32
C LEU A 99 27.52 10.39 -4.35
N ASN A 100 27.98 10.51 -5.59
CA ASN A 100 27.16 10.82 -6.75
C ASN A 100 26.92 9.52 -7.51
N GLY A 101 25.89 8.75 -7.08
CA GLY A 101 25.68 7.42 -7.65
C GLY A 101 24.77 6.48 -6.87
N GLU A 102 25.03 5.18 -6.99
CA GLU A 102 24.19 4.11 -6.47
C GLU A 102 24.92 3.23 -5.44
N ILE A 103 24.17 2.67 -4.50
CA ILE A 103 24.64 1.70 -3.50
C ILE A 103 24.05 0.33 -3.79
N PHE A 104 24.89 -0.71 -3.78
CA PHE A 104 24.52 -2.12 -3.79
C PHE A 104 25.20 -2.81 -2.59
N GLY A 105 24.40 -3.35 -1.69
CA GLY A 105 24.95 -4.14 -0.57
C GLY A 105 25.60 -5.44 -1.05
N GLY A 106 24.93 -6.15 -1.95
CA GLY A 106 25.41 -7.37 -2.58
C GLY A 106 26.23 -7.15 -3.85
N GLY A 107 26.31 -8.16 -4.70
CA GLY A 107 27.11 -8.15 -5.92
C GLY A 107 26.33 -7.70 -7.16
N LEU A 108 27.07 -7.48 -8.25
CA LEU A 108 26.50 -7.21 -9.58
C LEU A 108 26.84 -8.34 -10.54
N ALA A 109 25.83 -8.96 -11.15
CA ALA A 109 25.99 -10.03 -12.12
C ALA A 109 25.38 -9.64 -13.48
N ALA A 110 26.12 -9.79 -14.56
CA ALA A 110 25.64 -9.55 -15.92
C ALA A 110 26.03 -10.67 -16.87
N GLY A 111 25.05 -11.12 -17.66
CA GLY A 111 25.21 -12.19 -18.64
C GLY A 111 24.82 -13.58 -18.13
N GLY A 112 24.32 -14.41 -19.04
CA GLY A 112 23.92 -15.79 -18.71
C GLY A 112 25.07 -16.58 -18.08
N GLY A 113 24.84 -17.07 -16.84
CA GLY A 113 25.83 -17.80 -16.05
C GLY A 113 26.70 -16.93 -15.15
N ALA A 114 26.54 -15.59 -15.17
CA ALA A 114 27.14 -14.72 -14.19
C ALA A 114 26.50 -14.94 -12.81
N ASP A 115 27.32 -15.08 -11.76
CA ASP A 115 26.88 -15.27 -10.39
C ASP A 115 27.73 -14.42 -9.44
N ALA A 116 27.14 -13.37 -8.90
CA ALA A 116 27.74 -12.48 -7.91
C ALA A 116 27.02 -12.59 -6.54
N SER A 117 26.55 -13.77 -6.20
CA SER A 117 25.78 -14.01 -4.97
C SER A 117 26.65 -13.99 -3.71
N GLY A 118 26.04 -13.69 -2.56
CA GLY A 118 26.61 -13.75 -1.23
C GLY A 118 25.93 -14.82 -0.36
N THR A 119 26.69 -15.55 0.44
CA THR A 119 26.13 -16.58 1.36
C THR A 119 25.84 -16.06 2.77
N GLY A 120 26.31 -14.85 3.09
CA GLY A 120 26.21 -14.20 4.40
C GLY A 120 25.15 -13.11 4.49
N THR A 121 25.39 -12.20 5.42
CA THR A 121 24.60 -10.99 5.64
C THR A 121 25.30 -9.80 4.98
N GLU A 122 24.55 -9.07 4.16
CA GLU A 122 24.96 -7.79 3.59
C GLU A 122 24.47 -6.68 4.51
N THR A 123 25.39 -5.88 5.06
CA THR A 123 25.05 -4.79 5.99
C THR A 123 25.39 -3.44 5.36
N ILE A 124 24.40 -2.54 5.29
CA ILE A 124 24.59 -1.15 4.87
C ILE A 124 24.34 -0.26 6.09
N ASN A 125 25.33 0.50 6.51
CA ASN A 125 25.22 1.49 7.58
C ASN A 125 25.46 2.88 7.01
N ILE A 126 24.48 3.77 7.13
CA ILE A 126 24.57 5.18 6.74
C ILE A 126 24.37 6.02 8.00
N THR A 127 25.46 6.59 8.50
CA THR A 127 25.47 7.47 9.68
C THR A 127 25.88 8.90 9.33
N GLY A 128 26.28 9.15 8.08
CA GLY A 128 26.70 10.45 7.56
C GLY A 128 27.05 10.36 6.08
N GLY A 129 27.51 11.46 5.51
CA GLY A 129 27.81 11.60 4.09
C GLY A 129 26.75 12.37 3.33
N THR A 130 27.05 12.72 2.08
CA THR A 130 26.12 13.39 1.15
C THR A 130 25.90 12.49 -0.05
N PHE A 131 24.63 12.25 -0.38
CA PHE A 131 24.21 11.37 -1.47
C PHE A 131 23.52 12.19 -2.53
N LYS A 132 23.92 12.02 -3.80
CA LYS A 132 23.38 12.71 -4.96
C LYS A 132 23.15 11.72 -6.12
N PRO A 133 22.27 12.04 -7.07
CA PRO A 133 22.14 11.27 -8.30
C PRO A 133 23.46 11.18 -9.06
N MET A 134 23.63 10.15 -9.86
CA MET A 134 24.78 10.01 -10.74
C MET A 134 24.71 11.05 -11.84
N GLU A 135 25.72 11.96 -11.89
CA GLU A 135 25.86 12.88 -13.03
C GLU A 135 26.16 12.08 -14.30
N LYS A 136 25.16 11.68 -15.06
CA LYS A 136 25.37 11.30 -16.45
C LYS A 136 24.10 11.20 -17.29
N ASP A 137 24.26 11.74 -18.52
CA ASP A 137 23.44 11.54 -19.71
C ASP A 137 21.96 11.92 -19.61
N VAL A 138 21.72 13.06 -20.15
CA VAL A 138 20.51 13.72 -20.72
C VAL A 138 19.33 12.79 -21.08
N GLN A 139 18.90 11.90 -20.19
CA GLN A 139 17.61 11.20 -20.31
C GLN A 139 16.78 11.42 -19.05
N ALA A 140 15.49 11.62 -19.23
CA ALA A 140 14.52 12.19 -18.32
C ALA A 140 14.23 11.42 -16.99
N ASP A 141 15.07 10.46 -16.58
CA ASP A 141 14.84 9.61 -15.41
C ASP A 141 16.01 9.62 -14.38
N HIS A 142 16.91 10.58 -14.40
CA HIS A 142 18.18 10.48 -13.68
C HIS A 142 18.28 11.25 -12.36
N ASP A 143 17.19 11.81 -11.88
CA ASP A 143 17.17 12.54 -10.62
C ASP A 143 16.84 11.59 -9.45
N ARG A 144 17.51 10.40 -9.41
CA ARG A 144 17.25 9.38 -8.38
C ARG A 144 18.52 8.93 -7.68
N ILE A 145 18.44 8.81 -6.35
CA ILE A 145 19.43 8.15 -5.52
C ILE A 145 18.93 6.73 -5.25
N TYR A 146 19.68 5.71 -5.69
CA TYR A 146 19.33 4.31 -5.45
C TYR A 146 20.18 3.68 -4.35
N ILE A 147 19.49 3.09 -3.36
CA ILE A 147 20.09 2.27 -2.31
C ILE A 147 19.47 0.89 -2.37
N ARG A 148 20.21 -0.12 -2.77
CA ARG A 148 19.77 -1.50 -2.93
C ARG A 148 20.48 -2.40 -1.94
N GLY A 149 19.70 -3.07 -1.09
CA GLY A 149 20.22 -3.91 0.00
C GLY A 149 20.98 -5.12 -0.52
N ALA A 150 20.41 -5.82 -1.51
CA ALA A 150 21.11 -6.92 -2.19
C ALA A 150 21.81 -6.41 -3.46
N GLY A 151 21.99 -7.29 -4.41
CA GLY A 151 22.74 -7.02 -5.63
C GLY A 151 21.87 -6.66 -6.83
N GLY A 152 22.50 -6.62 -8.00
CA GLY A 152 21.84 -6.44 -9.28
C GLY A 152 22.11 -7.62 -10.22
N ALA A 153 21.06 -8.13 -10.87
CA ALA A 153 21.12 -9.22 -11.83
C ALA A 153 20.59 -8.76 -13.19
N PHE A 154 21.41 -8.90 -14.22
CA PHE A 154 21.15 -8.42 -15.56
C PHE A 154 21.50 -9.49 -16.61
N ASP A 155 20.80 -9.50 -17.75
CA ASP A 155 21.05 -10.40 -18.89
C ASP A 155 21.13 -11.90 -18.49
N GLY A 156 20.29 -12.34 -17.53
CA GLY A 156 20.26 -13.73 -17.05
C GLY A 156 21.27 -14.04 -15.94
N GLY A 157 21.85 -13.02 -15.30
CA GLY A 157 22.75 -13.17 -14.14
C GLY A 157 22.01 -13.47 -12.83
N THR A 158 22.76 -13.82 -11.79
CA THR A 158 22.27 -14.08 -10.42
C THR A 158 23.06 -13.27 -9.41
N ALA A 159 22.39 -12.55 -8.50
CA ALA A 159 23.02 -11.77 -7.43
C ALA A 159 22.24 -11.90 -6.11
N SER A 160 22.01 -13.15 -5.68
CA SER A 160 21.23 -13.46 -4.48
C SER A 160 22.09 -13.35 -3.22
N VAL A 161 21.48 -12.99 -2.10
CA VAL A 161 22.14 -12.94 -0.78
C VAL A 161 21.26 -13.60 0.29
N ARG A 162 21.87 -14.03 1.38
CA ARG A 162 21.10 -14.67 2.46
C ARG A 162 20.28 -13.64 3.25
N ASN A 163 20.93 -12.61 3.76
CA ASN A 163 20.27 -11.58 4.55
C ASN A 163 20.76 -10.20 4.11
N VAL A 164 19.88 -9.22 4.27
CA VAL A 164 20.17 -7.80 4.11
C VAL A 164 19.79 -7.08 5.40
N VAL A 165 20.67 -6.22 5.89
CA VAL A 165 20.41 -5.28 7.00
C VAL A 165 20.81 -3.88 6.56
N MET A 166 19.87 -2.95 6.52
CA MET A 166 20.13 -1.55 6.22
C MET A 166 19.80 -0.69 7.45
N ASN A 167 20.78 0.07 7.93
CA ASN A 167 20.64 1.00 9.04
C ASN A 167 20.95 2.41 8.53
N ILE A 168 19.94 3.27 8.49
CA ILE A 168 20.04 4.65 8.04
C ILE A 168 19.71 5.55 9.23
N THR A 169 20.73 6.17 9.81
CA THR A 169 20.62 7.00 11.02
C THR A 169 21.22 8.39 10.84
N GLY A 170 21.55 8.77 9.62
CA GLY A 170 22.07 10.07 9.25
C GLY A 170 22.41 10.12 7.77
N GLY A 171 23.03 11.21 7.34
CA GLY A 171 23.33 11.49 5.95
C GLY A 171 22.48 12.64 5.41
N ILE A 172 22.95 13.24 4.32
CA ILE A 172 22.22 14.27 3.57
C ILE A 172 21.87 13.65 2.22
N PHE A 173 20.58 13.50 1.95
CA PHE A 173 20.08 12.98 0.69
C PHE A 173 19.59 14.16 -0.15
N ASP A 174 20.29 14.46 -1.24
CA ASP A 174 19.96 15.56 -2.15
C ASP A 174 19.72 15.00 -3.56
N PRO A 175 18.50 14.50 -3.83
CA PRO A 175 18.15 13.95 -5.13
C PRO A 175 17.94 15.01 -6.19
N SER A 176 17.97 16.30 -5.84
CA SER A 176 17.78 17.37 -6.81
C SER A 176 18.91 17.42 -7.83
N ALA A 177 18.55 17.45 -9.11
CA ALA A 177 19.48 17.66 -10.20
C ALA A 177 18.94 18.72 -11.14
N ASN A 178 19.81 19.61 -11.62
CA ASN A 178 19.46 20.66 -12.59
C ASN A 178 18.24 21.55 -12.20
N GLY A 179 17.98 21.69 -10.88
CA GLY A 179 16.87 22.49 -10.37
C GLY A 179 15.51 21.79 -10.38
N ASN A 180 15.44 20.50 -10.70
CA ASN A 180 14.26 19.68 -10.58
C ASN A 180 14.32 18.86 -9.27
N PRO A 181 13.18 18.66 -8.57
CA PRO A 181 13.11 17.73 -7.47
C PRO A 181 13.34 16.29 -7.97
N GLY A 182 14.13 15.52 -7.25
CA GLY A 182 14.40 14.13 -7.56
C GLY A 182 13.79 13.18 -6.54
N ARG A 183 14.32 11.94 -6.46
CA ARG A 183 13.82 10.93 -5.55
C ARG A 183 14.92 10.08 -4.93
N VAL A 184 14.74 9.71 -3.67
CA VAL A 184 15.51 8.65 -3.00
C VAL A 184 14.70 7.36 -3.07
N GLU A 185 15.28 6.30 -3.63
CA GLU A 185 14.63 4.99 -3.70
C GLU A 185 15.47 3.95 -2.96
N ILE A 186 14.90 3.36 -1.93
CA ILE A 186 15.51 2.33 -1.09
C ILE A 186 14.81 1.01 -1.34
N TYR A 187 15.55 0.01 -1.83
CA TYR A 187 15.05 -1.34 -2.06
C TYR A 187 15.73 -2.32 -1.11
N GLY A 188 14.95 -3.03 -0.31
CA GLY A 188 15.46 -4.03 0.63
C GLY A 188 16.14 -5.20 -0.06
N ALA A 189 15.55 -5.71 -1.12
CA ALA A 189 16.24 -6.63 -2.02
C ALA A 189 17.06 -5.85 -3.06
N GLY A 190 17.31 -6.42 -4.20
CA GLY A 190 18.13 -5.81 -5.25
C GLY A 190 17.30 -5.42 -6.47
N VAL A 191 17.95 -5.43 -7.62
CA VAL A 191 17.31 -5.16 -8.91
C VAL A 191 17.52 -6.32 -9.88
N SER A 192 16.46 -6.67 -10.62
CA SER A 192 16.54 -7.58 -11.76
C SER A 192 16.10 -6.89 -13.04
N ASP A 193 16.75 -7.23 -14.15
CA ASP A 193 16.32 -6.75 -15.46
C ASP A 193 15.04 -7.47 -15.90
N ASN A 194 13.95 -6.72 -16.02
CA ASN A 194 12.66 -7.24 -16.51
C ASN A 194 12.67 -7.65 -18.00
N LEU A 195 13.67 -7.21 -18.76
CA LEU A 195 13.77 -7.49 -20.20
C LEU A 195 14.54 -8.78 -20.50
N SER A 196 15.25 -9.35 -19.53
CA SER A 196 16.11 -10.53 -19.70
C SER A 196 15.60 -11.69 -18.85
N PRO A 197 14.90 -12.65 -19.43
CA PRO A 197 14.45 -13.84 -18.71
C PRO A 197 15.64 -14.55 -18.05
N GLY A 198 15.49 -14.85 -16.75
CA GLY A 198 16.51 -15.59 -15.99
C GLY A 198 17.34 -14.75 -15.04
N SER A 199 17.28 -13.41 -15.11
CA SER A 199 17.88 -12.54 -14.08
C SER A 199 17.22 -12.78 -12.72
N LYS A 200 18.03 -13.03 -11.65
CA LYS A 200 17.52 -13.40 -10.33
C LYS A 200 18.26 -12.72 -9.20
N VAL A 201 17.48 -12.13 -8.29
CA VAL A 201 17.95 -11.70 -6.97
C VAL A 201 17.02 -12.29 -5.92
N ALA A 202 17.51 -13.18 -5.10
CA ALA A 202 16.76 -13.77 -4.00
C ALA A 202 17.40 -13.42 -2.66
N VAL A 203 16.58 -12.99 -1.71
CA VAL A 203 16.98 -12.65 -0.34
C VAL A 203 16.12 -13.46 0.62
N LYS A 204 16.74 -14.03 1.66
CA LYS A 204 15.96 -14.73 2.68
C LYS A 204 15.32 -13.72 3.64
N ASN A 205 16.11 -12.84 4.23
CA ASN A 205 15.61 -11.85 5.19
C ASN A 205 16.11 -10.46 4.78
N VAL A 206 15.17 -9.51 4.73
CA VAL A 206 15.43 -8.08 4.58
C VAL A 206 15.04 -7.38 5.87
N GLU A 207 15.93 -6.52 6.37
CA GLU A 207 15.69 -5.62 7.49
C GLU A 207 16.11 -4.22 7.11
N ILE A 208 15.19 -3.26 7.14
CA ILE A 208 15.43 -1.85 6.87
C ILE A 208 15.07 -1.06 8.13
N ASN A 209 16.05 -0.38 8.70
CA ASN A 209 15.92 0.47 9.88
C ASN A 209 16.26 1.91 9.50
N ILE A 210 15.27 2.80 9.54
CA ILE A 210 15.40 4.25 9.32
C ILE A 210 15.07 4.93 10.64
N ASN A 211 16.02 5.65 11.21
CA ASN A 211 15.85 6.21 12.54
C ASN A 211 16.49 7.60 12.68
N GLY A 212 15.70 8.58 13.08
CA GLY A 212 16.17 9.94 13.36
C GLY A 212 16.68 10.69 12.13
N VAL A 213 16.17 10.39 10.94
CA VAL A 213 16.59 11.01 9.69
C VAL A 213 15.39 11.42 8.86
N ASP A 214 15.51 12.58 8.23
CA ASP A 214 14.56 13.09 7.25
C ASP A 214 15.06 12.73 5.85
N LEU A 215 14.28 11.95 5.11
CA LEU A 215 14.60 11.53 3.74
C LEU A 215 13.81 12.28 2.68
N GLY A 216 12.69 12.93 3.03
CA GLY A 216 11.71 13.48 2.09
C GLY A 216 11.57 15.01 2.00
N GLU A 217 11.85 15.75 3.08
CA GLU A 217 11.40 17.16 3.16
C GLU A 217 12.19 18.20 2.35
N THR A 218 13.46 17.97 2.04
CA THR A 218 14.29 19.11 1.60
C THR A 218 14.44 19.29 0.10
N ASN A 219 14.38 18.25 -0.72
CA ASN A 219 14.64 18.37 -2.17
C ASN A 219 14.00 17.29 -3.05
N GLY A 220 12.99 16.56 -2.61
CA GLY A 220 12.34 15.52 -3.41
C GLY A 220 11.76 14.39 -2.55
N ASP A 221 11.12 13.43 -3.20
CA ASP A 221 10.43 12.30 -2.56
C ASP A 221 11.40 11.24 -2.04
N ALA A 222 11.03 10.51 -0.99
CA ALA A 222 11.71 9.31 -0.54
C ALA A 222 10.76 8.10 -0.54
N TRP A 223 11.11 7.05 -1.28
CA TRP A 223 10.33 5.83 -1.40
C TRP A 223 11.12 4.63 -0.87
N VAL A 224 10.50 3.87 0.02
CA VAL A 224 11.10 2.68 0.65
C VAL A 224 10.33 1.44 0.24
N TYR A 225 11.03 0.47 -0.33
CA TYR A 225 10.51 -0.82 -0.76
C TYR A 225 11.16 -1.95 0.05
N GLY A 226 10.33 -2.78 0.69
CA GLY A 226 10.83 -3.96 1.40
C GLY A 226 11.31 -5.08 0.48
N GLY A 227 10.75 -5.15 -0.73
CA GLY A 227 11.18 -6.04 -1.81
C GLY A 227 12.25 -5.44 -2.70
N GLY A 228 12.31 -5.89 -3.93
CA GLY A 228 13.26 -5.44 -4.95
C GLY A 228 12.61 -4.73 -6.12
N ASP A 229 13.43 -4.40 -7.10
CA ASP A 229 13.06 -3.77 -8.36
C ASP A 229 13.08 -4.82 -9.47
N GLY A 230 11.90 -5.14 -9.99
CA GLY A 230 11.71 -6.05 -11.11
C GLY A 230 11.27 -7.47 -10.74
N ALA A 231 10.60 -8.14 -11.70
CA ALA A 231 9.94 -9.43 -11.53
C ALA A 231 10.86 -10.62 -11.19
N GLY A 232 12.17 -10.49 -11.43
CA GLY A 232 13.17 -11.50 -11.04
C GLY A 232 13.65 -11.37 -9.59
N THR A 233 13.10 -10.43 -8.80
CA THR A 233 13.46 -10.24 -7.40
C THR A 233 12.46 -10.93 -6.47
N PHE A 234 12.99 -11.54 -5.41
CA PHE A 234 12.23 -12.22 -4.39
C PHE A 234 12.84 -12.01 -3.01
N ALA A 235 12.03 -11.71 -2.00
CA ALA A 235 12.41 -11.76 -0.59
C ALA A 235 11.50 -12.75 0.16
N GLU A 236 12.08 -13.62 0.99
CA GLU A 236 11.28 -14.54 1.82
C GLU A 236 10.57 -13.78 2.93
N GLN A 237 11.31 -12.87 3.59
CA GLN A 237 10.79 -11.99 4.63
C GLN A 237 11.35 -10.58 4.47
N SER A 238 10.51 -9.57 4.72
CA SER A 238 10.90 -8.17 4.76
C SER A 238 10.36 -7.50 6.03
N THR A 239 11.23 -6.79 6.72
CA THR A 239 10.87 -5.96 7.88
C THR A 239 11.37 -4.55 7.65
N ILE A 240 10.47 -3.57 7.73
CA ILE A 240 10.77 -2.15 7.64
C ILE A 240 10.41 -1.51 8.98
N THR A 241 11.35 -0.83 9.59
CA THR A 241 11.12 -0.04 10.80
C THR A 241 11.53 1.41 10.54
N ILE A 242 10.57 2.32 10.66
CA ILE A 242 10.76 3.76 10.54
C ILE A 242 10.44 4.37 11.89
N LYS A 243 11.43 5.02 12.49
CA LYS A 243 11.31 5.59 13.81
C LYS A 243 11.91 6.98 13.87
N ASP A 244 11.16 7.95 14.47
CA ASP A 244 11.60 9.35 14.61
C ASP A 244 12.13 9.92 13.27
N ALA A 245 11.44 9.64 12.14
CA ALA A 245 11.91 9.89 10.78
C ALA A 245 10.77 10.31 9.86
N THR A 246 11.12 10.95 8.73
CA THR A 246 10.19 11.34 7.66
C THR A 246 10.50 10.58 6.37
N VAL A 247 9.45 10.00 5.75
CA VAL A 247 9.53 9.27 4.48
C VAL A 247 8.23 9.47 3.71
N ASP A 248 8.28 9.76 2.41
CA ASP A 248 7.04 10.03 1.65
C ASP A 248 6.23 8.76 1.39
N ARG A 249 6.85 7.67 0.87
CA ARG A 249 6.13 6.43 0.56
C ARG A 249 6.82 5.20 1.07
N VAL A 250 6.02 4.29 1.63
CA VAL A 250 6.51 2.99 2.11
C VAL A 250 5.70 1.88 1.46
N TYR A 251 6.40 0.97 0.81
CA TYR A 251 5.89 -0.25 0.20
C TYR A 251 6.53 -1.46 0.86
N GLY A 252 5.74 -2.32 1.47
CA GLY A 252 6.26 -3.55 2.07
C GLY A 252 6.81 -4.55 1.06
N GLY A 253 6.19 -4.59 -0.13
CA GLY A 253 6.69 -5.32 -1.29
C GLY A 253 7.75 -4.56 -2.08
N GLY A 254 7.94 -4.94 -3.33
CA GLY A 254 8.85 -4.25 -4.25
C GLY A 254 8.11 -3.61 -5.42
N TRP A 255 8.87 -3.19 -6.42
CA TRP A 255 8.37 -2.57 -7.64
C TRP A 255 8.40 -3.55 -8.83
N GLY A 256 7.48 -3.37 -9.80
CA GLY A 256 7.55 -4.02 -11.11
C GLY A 256 7.46 -5.55 -11.07
N GLY A 257 6.55 -6.14 -10.28
CA GLY A 257 6.35 -7.59 -10.22
C GLY A 257 7.25 -8.33 -9.23
N SER A 258 8.02 -7.62 -8.40
CA SER A 258 8.77 -8.20 -7.29
C SER A 258 7.83 -8.89 -6.27
N SER A 259 8.22 -10.04 -5.76
CA SER A 259 7.41 -10.81 -4.81
C SER A 259 8.08 -10.90 -3.43
N VAL A 260 7.26 -10.96 -2.36
CA VAL A 260 7.73 -11.07 -0.98
C VAL A 260 6.87 -12.10 -0.23
N GLY A 261 7.49 -13.03 0.47
CA GLY A 261 6.77 -14.06 1.22
C GLY A 261 6.02 -13.50 2.43
N SER A 262 6.67 -12.66 3.23
CA SER A 262 6.03 -11.94 4.34
C SER A 262 6.62 -10.55 4.56
N VAL A 263 5.77 -9.61 4.93
CA VAL A 263 6.09 -8.20 5.15
C VAL A 263 5.67 -7.79 6.55
N ASN A 264 6.56 -7.06 7.25
CA ASN A 264 6.26 -6.36 8.49
C ASN A 264 6.72 -4.90 8.38
N ILE A 265 5.81 -3.94 8.56
CA ILE A 265 6.11 -2.51 8.56
C ILE A 265 5.76 -1.95 9.93
N ASN A 266 6.72 -1.29 10.58
CA ASN A 266 6.55 -0.63 11.86
C ASN A 266 6.84 0.86 11.70
N ILE A 267 5.85 1.71 11.91
CA ILE A 267 5.96 3.17 11.89
C ILE A 267 5.77 3.66 13.32
N ILE A 268 6.80 4.31 13.87
CA ILE A 268 6.85 4.69 15.28
C ILE A 268 7.30 6.15 15.37
N ASP A 269 6.46 7.03 15.91
CA ASP A 269 6.78 8.45 16.10
C ASP A 269 7.33 9.14 14.83
N SER A 270 6.79 8.80 13.66
CA SER A 270 7.32 9.13 12.34
C SER A 270 6.25 9.68 11.40
N GLU A 271 6.69 10.38 10.36
CA GLU A 271 5.81 10.92 9.32
C GLU A 271 5.97 10.17 8.00
N VAL A 272 4.83 9.80 7.39
CA VAL A 272 4.76 9.11 6.10
C VAL A 272 3.58 9.69 5.31
N ASP A 273 3.74 9.93 4.00
CA ASP A 273 2.60 10.39 3.19
C ASP A 273 1.69 9.23 2.82
N HIS A 274 2.23 8.17 2.21
CA HIS A 274 1.43 7.01 1.78
C HIS A 274 2.07 5.69 2.20
N LEU A 275 1.24 4.75 2.64
CA LEU A 275 1.71 3.48 3.20
C LEU A 275 0.97 2.30 2.57
N TYR A 276 1.75 1.36 2.00
CA TYR A 276 1.25 0.14 1.36
C TYR A 276 1.92 -1.10 1.97
N GLY A 277 1.12 -2.05 2.43
CA GLY A 277 1.62 -3.35 2.89
C GLY A 277 2.19 -4.19 1.76
N GLY A 278 1.69 -4.00 0.55
CA GLY A 278 2.16 -4.64 -0.67
C GLY A 278 3.21 -3.84 -1.44
N GLY A 279 3.42 -4.23 -2.69
CA GLY A 279 4.32 -3.57 -3.62
C GLY A 279 3.61 -2.54 -4.51
N ASP A 280 4.41 -1.94 -5.37
CA ASP A 280 3.96 -1.08 -6.45
C ASP A 280 4.11 -1.82 -7.79
N SER A 281 3.01 -2.12 -8.43
CA SER A 281 2.98 -2.77 -9.73
C SER A 281 2.39 -1.88 -10.81
N ASP A 282 2.50 -0.56 -10.63
CA ASP A 282 2.11 0.37 -11.68
C ASP A 282 2.96 0.12 -12.94
N LYS A 283 2.30 -0.02 -14.07
CA LYS A 283 2.92 -0.46 -15.32
C LYS A 283 3.77 0.64 -15.90
N ASP A 284 5.07 0.42 -15.95
CA ASP A 284 5.89 1.11 -16.92
C ASP A 284 5.28 0.87 -18.33
N ALA A 285 4.91 1.92 -19.05
CA ALA A 285 4.22 1.85 -20.35
C ALA A 285 4.95 0.95 -21.38
N ASP A 286 6.19 0.56 -21.10
CA ASP A 286 7.09 -0.23 -21.94
C ASP A 286 7.25 -1.68 -21.49
N ALA A 287 6.59 -2.13 -20.41
CA ALA A 287 6.68 -3.52 -19.97
C ALA A 287 5.95 -4.44 -20.94
N PRO A 288 6.59 -5.53 -21.44
CA PRO A 288 6.02 -6.38 -22.49
C PRO A 288 4.85 -7.24 -22.04
N ASP A 289 4.75 -7.57 -20.75
CA ASP A 289 3.74 -8.49 -20.20
C ASP A 289 3.19 -7.96 -18.87
N PRO A 290 1.93 -8.26 -18.52
CA PRO A 290 1.38 -7.93 -17.22
C PRO A 290 2.11 -8.69 -16.10
N TYR A 291 2.34 -8.02 -14.98
CA TYR A 291 3.00 -8.60 -13.81
C TYR A 291 2.01 -9.33 -12.91
N THR A 292 2.53 -10.34 -12.21
CA THR A 292 1.85 -10.93 -11.06
C THR A 292 2.76 -10.77 -9.84
N THR A 293 2.35 -9.95 -8.90
CA THR A 293 3.01 -9.77 -7.60
C THR A 293 2.36 -10.70 -6.59
N THR A 294 3.16 -11.49 -5.88
CA THR A 294 2.65 -12.37 -4.82
C THR A 294 3.26 -11.96 -3.49
N ILE A 295 2.40 -11.73 -2.51
CA ILE A 295 2.79 -11.46 -1.13
C ILE A 295 1.99 -12.41 -0.25
N GLY A 296 2.67 -13.22 0.58
CA GLY A 296 1.98 -14.13 1.49
C GLY A 296 1.23 -13.31 2.54
N LYS A 297 1.95 -12.68 3.47
CA LYS A 297 1.36 -11.87 4.54
C LYS A 297 1.96 -10.48 4.57
N ALA A 298 1.11 -9.47 4.73
CA ALA A 298 1.52 -8.09 4.94
C ALA A 298 0.96 -7.55 6.26
N SER A 299 1.82 -7.03 7.12
CA SER A 299 1.45 -6.45 8.40
C SER A 299 2.00 -5.03 8.53
N ILE A 300 1.11 -4.10 8.85
CA ILE A 300 1.42 -2.69 9.13
C ILE A 300 1.05 -2.41 10.59
N VAL A 301 1.98 -1.83 11.34
CA VAL A 301 1.77 -1.37 12.71
C VAL A 301 2.15 0.10 12.81
N LEU A 302 1.18 0.94 13.20
CA LEU A 302 1.36 2.37 13.44
C LEU A 302 1.13 2.67 14.92
N SER A 303 2.08 3.36 15.55
CA SER A 303 2.05 3.63 16.98
C SER A 303 2.71 4.95 17.35
N GLY A 304 2.50 5.38 18.60
CA GLY A 304 3.04 6.62 19.11
C GLY A 304 2.40 7.86 18.48
N SER A 305 3.19 8.88 18.22
CA SER A 305 2.78 10.14 17.59
C SER A 305 2.92 10.12 16.06
N SER A 306 2.88 8.92 15.46
CA SER A 306 3.02 8.77 14.00
C SER A 306 1.97 9.56 13.24
N ARG A 307 2.36 10.10 12.08
CA ARG A 307 1.50 10.86 11.18
C ARG A 307 1.51 10.19 9.80
N VAL A 308 0.33 10.00 9.23
CA VAL A 308 0.20 9.61 7.83
C VAL A 308 -0.67 10.65 7.13
N ASN A 309 -0.08 11.40 6.20
CA ASN A 309 -0.77 12.52 5.55
C ASN A 309 -1.83 12.02 4.55
N GLY A 310 -1.50 11.02 3.74
CA GLY A 310 -2.40 10.38 2.79
C GLY A 310 -2.99 9.06 3.29
N ASP A 311 -3.18 8.10 2.39
CA ASP A 311 -3.91 6.86 2.67
C ASP A 311 -3.00 5.71 3.14
N VAL A 312 -3.58 4.79 3.93
CA VAL A 312 -2.97 3.53 4.35
C VAL A 312 -3.68 2.36 3.68
N TYR A 313 -2.93 1.52 2.98
CA TYR A 313 -3.42 0.31 2.32
C TYR A 313 -2.74 -0.94 2.88
N GLY A 314 -3.52 -1.89 3.40
CA GLY A 314 -2.99 -3.19 3.83
C GLY A 314 -2.39 -4.01 2.68
N GLY A 315 -2.97 -3.87 1.48
CA GLY A 315 -2.48 -4.44 0.21
C GLY A 315 -1.49 -3.53 -0.53
N GLY A 316 -1.38 -3.71 -1.84
CA GLY A 316 -0.45 -2.98 -2.70
C GLY A 316 -1.09 -1.81 -3.47
N ASN A 317 -0.26 -1.12 -4.26
CA ASN A 317 -0.69 -0.25 -5.34
C ASN A 317 -0.58 -1.03 -6.65
N THR A 318 -1.72 -1.49 -7.18
CA THR A 318 -1.77 -2.35 -8.36
C THR A 318 -2.39 -1.59 -9.50
N GLY A 319 -1.58 -1.18 -10.46
CA GLY A 319 -2.01 -0.42 -11.64
C GLY A 319 -1.63 -1.11 -12.96
N GLY A 320 -2.30 -0.70 -14.03
CA GLY A 320 -2.04 -1.16 -15.40
C GLY A 320 -2.78 -2.44 -15.80
N GLU A 321 -3.23 -2.42 -17.05
CA GLU A 321 -4.05 -3.49 -17.65
C GLU A 321 -3.44 -4.89 -17.48
N GLY A 322 -4.20 -5.78 -16.84
CA GLY A 322 -3.83 -7.17 -16.65
C GLY A 322 -2.86 -7.44 -15.49
N ASN A 323 -2.31 -6.41 -14.82
CA ASN A 323 -1.49 -6.59 -13.64
C ASN A 323 -2.30 -7.20 -12.49
N LYS A 324 -1.63 -8.06 -11.71
CA LYS A 324 -2.27 -8.79 -10.61
C LYS A 324 -1.46 -8.71 -9.34
N ALA A 325 -2.16 -8.52 -8.22
CA ALA A 325 -1.60 -8.71 -6.89
C ALA A 325 -2.38 -9.81 -6.14
N VAL A 326 -1.65 -10.70 -5.47
CA VAL A 326 -2.25 -11.80 -4.70
C VAL A 326 -1.66 -11.81 -3.30
N PHE A 327 -2.56 -11.80 -2.29
CA PHE A 327 -2.18 -11.87 -0.89
C PHE A 327 -2.88 -13.03 -0.18
N GLU A 328 -2.19 -13.68 0.74
CA GLU A 328 -2.82 -14.58 1.69
C GLU A 328 -3.56 -13.78 2.78
N GLU A 329 -2.88 -12.78 3.35
CA GLU A 329 -3.42 -12.00 4.47
C GLU A 329 -2.81 -10.60 4.52
N THR A 330 -3.64 -9.59 4.84
CA THR A 330 -3.19 -8.25 5.16
C THR A 330 -3.67 -7.82 6.54
N SER A 331 -2.86 -7.05 7.26
CA SER A 331 -3.19 -6.55 8.58
C SER A 331 -2.72 -5.10 8.74
N VAL A 332 -3.62 -4.22 9.20
CA VAL A 332 -3.33 -2.83 9.57
C VAL A 332 -3.72 -2.62 11.02
N THR A 333 -2.75 -2.35 11.88
CA THR A 333 -2.96 -2.11 13.31
C THR A 333 -2.55 -0.70 13.67
N ILE A 334 -3.49 0.10 14.17
CA ILE A 334 -3.30 1.50 14.56
C ILE A 334 -3.59 1.62 16.05
N SER A 335 -2.63 2.08 16.83
CA SER A 335 -2.77 2.28 18.28
C SER A 335 -2.60 3.72 18.74
N GLY A 336 -2.30 4.65 17.85
CA GLY A 336 -2.15 6.09 18.07
C GLY A 336 -1.82 6.79 16.76
N GLY A 337 -1.55 8.10 16.82
CA GLY A 337 -1.18 8.90 15.65
C GLY A 337 -2.34 9.62 14.97
N THR A 338 -2.01 10.39 13.93
CA THR A 338 -2.94 11.22 13.16
C THR A 338 -2.91 10.83 11.69
N PHE A 339 -4.08 10.68 11.07
CA PHE A 339 -4.25 10.21 9.69
C PHE A 339 -5.09 11.23 8.92
N GLY A 340 -4.53 11.73 7.81
CA GLY A 340 -5.07 12.82 7.01
C GLY A 340 -4.74 14.20 7.60
N GLU A 341 -4.17 15.08 6.78
CA GLU A 341 -3.97 16.50 7.09
C GLU A 341 -4.33 17.35 5.88
N ASP A 342 -4.76 18.59 6.19
CA ASP A 342 -5.12 19.63 5.23
C ASP A 342 -6.10 19.17 4.14
N ASP A 343 -5.67 18.89 2.92
CA ASP A 343 -6.53 18.53 1.80
C ASP A 343 -6.49 17.03 1.45
N GLU A 344 -5.72 16.21 2.21
CA GLU A 344 -5.62 14.77 1.98
C GLU A 344 -6.51 13.96 2.93
N SER A 345 -7.18 12.93 2.39
CA SER A 345 -8.27 12.25 3.08
C SER A 345 -7.83 11.37 4.25
N GLY A 346 -6.65 10.76 4.22
CA GLY A 346 -6.15 9.86 5.27
C GLY A 346 -7.02 8.63 5.48
N ASN A 347 -7.46 8.01 4.40
CA ASN A 347 -8.29 6.81 4.46
C ASN A 347 -7.47 5.56 4.85
N ILE A 348 -8.14 4.62 5.51
CA ILE A 348 -7.56 3.35 5.93
C ILE A 348 -8.27 2.21 5.21
N TYR A 349 -7.52 1.39 4.46
CA TYR A 349 -8.03 0.23 3.73
C TYR A 349 -7.37 -1.05 4.23
N GLY A 350 -8.18 -2.08 4.49
CA GLY A 350 -7.68 -3.42 4.77
C GLY A 350 -7.00 -4.07 3.56
N GLY A 351 -7.53 -3.83 2.36
CA GLY A 351 -6.95 -4.25 1.07
C GLY A 351 -6.05 -3.20 0.44
N GLY A 352 -5.75 -3.36 -0.85
CA GLY A 352 -4.92 -2.45 -1.62
C GLY A 352 -5.72 -1.49 -2.49
N ARG A 353 -4.98 -0.72 -3.27
CA ARG A 353 -5.47 0.17 -4.32
C ARG A 353 -5.31 -0.48 -5.67
N VAL A 354 -6.38 -0.54 -6.45
CA VAL A 354 -6.40 -1.17 -7.78
C VAL A 354 -6.91 -0.17 -8.80
N VAL A 355 -6.11 0.07 -9.84
CA VAL A 355 -6.41 1.08 -10.88
C VAL A 355 -6.11 0.55 -12.29
N ASP A 356 -6.62 1.22 -13.30
CA ASP A 356 -6.23 1.08 -14.72
C ASP A 356 -6.31 -0.36 -15.26
N GLY A 357 -7.39 -1.10 -14.93
CA GLY A 357 -7.65 -2.45 -15.43
C GLY A 357 -6.86 -3.55 -14.73
N ALA A 358 -6.24 -3.25 -13.61
CA ALA A 358 -5.56 -4.25 -12.79
C ALA A 358 -6.52 -5.03 -11.89
N SER A 359 -6.00 -6.05 -11.21
CA SER A 359 -6.77 -6.85 -10.25
C SER A 359 -5.97 -7.20 -9.00
N GLU A 360 -6.66 -7.22 -7.86
CA GLU A 360 -6.11 -7.69 -6.60
C GLU A 360 -7.00 -8.78 -6.00
N LYS A 361 -6.37 -9.79 -5.40
CA LYS A 361 -7.06 -10.82 -4.64
C LYS A 361 -6.39 -11.03 -3.29
N ILE A 362 -7.18 -10.87 -2.21
CA ILE A 362 -6.75 -11.06 -0.83
C ILE A 362 -7.67 -12.08 -0.16
N ASN A 363 -7.11 -13.12 0.48
CA ASN A 363 -7.95 -14.09 1.17
C ASN A 363 -8.55 -13.51 2.47
N ALA A 364 -7.76 -12.76 3.25
CA ALA A 364 -8.23 -12.11 4.47
C ALA A 364 -7.60 -10.74 4.71
N THR A 365 -8.41 -9.78 5.16
CA THR A 365 -7.95 -8.47 5.63
C THR A 365 -8.32 -8.25 7.09
N HIS A 366 -7.43 -7.61 7.86
CA HIS A 366 -7.64 -7.26 9.26
C HIS A 366 -7.28 -5.80 9.49
N VAL A 367 -8.23 -4.99 9.96
CA VAL A 367 -8.00 -3.60 10.38
C VAL A 367 -8.35 -3.48 11.86
N ILE A 368 -7.41 -3.01 12.68
CA ILE A 368 -7.58 -2.82 14.12
C ILE A 368 -7.23 -1.38 14.46
N ILE A 369 -8.18 -0.63 15.01
CA ILE A 369 -8.01 0.74 15.46
C ILE A 369 -8.27 0.79 16.96
N SER A 370 -7.32 1.34 17.70
CA SER A 370 -7.37 1.42 19.16
C SER A 370 -6.63 2.66 19.69
N GLY A 371 -6.58 2.82 21.01
CA GLY A 371 -5.85 3.90 21.65
C GLY A 371 -6.45 5.28 21.33
N ASP A 372 -5.59 6.23 21.07
CA ASP A 372 -5.92 7.64 20.80
C ASP A 372 -5.75 8.05 19.32
N ALA A 373 -5.81 7.09 18.41
CA ALA A 373 -5.73 7.34 16.98
C ALA A 373 -6.78 8.38 16.52
N SER A 374 -6.37 9.32 15.67
CA SER A 374 -7.23 10.35 15.07
C SER A 374 -7.22 10.20 13.56
N ILE A 375 -8.35 9.77 12.98
CA ILE A 375 -8.50 9.49 11.57
C ILE A 375 -9.49 10.48 10.98
N LYS A 376 -9.07 11.30 10.02
CA LYS A 376 -9.95 12.26 9.32
C LYS A 376 -10.71 11.59 8.18
N GLY A 377 -10.09 10.65 7.50
CA GLY A 377 -10.65 9.92 6.37
C GLY A 377 -11.58 8.79 6.77
N ASP A 378 -11.98 8.03 5.77
CA ASP A 378 -12.84 6.87 5.89
C ASP A 378 -12.05 5.61 6.24
N VAL A 379 -12.73 4.62 6.82
CA VAL A 379 -12.13 3.34 7.21
C VAL A 379 -12.85 2.19 6.51
N TYR A 380 -12.12 1.36 5.78
CA TYR A 380 -12.64 0.26 4.99
C TYR A 380 -12.04 -1.09 5.42
N GLY A 381 -12.89 -2.10 5.58
CA GLY A 381 -12.43 -3.48 5.79
C GLY A 381 -11.83 -4.10 4.51
N GLY A 382 -12.35 -3.74 3.34
CA GLY A 382 -11.90 -4.20 2.02
C GLY A 382 -10.85 -3.31 1.36
N GLY A 383 -10.68 -3.46 0.04
CA GLY A 383 -9.77 -2.66 -0.78
C GLY A 383 -10.51 -1.62 -1.64
N ARG A 384 -9.73 -0.76 -2.29
CA ARG A 384 -10.20 0.27 -3.19
C ARG A 384 -10.01 -0.14 -4.65
N ALA A 385 -11.03 0.02 -5.48
CA ALA A 385 -10.95 -0.16 -6.92
C ALA A 385 -11.40 1.13 -7.63
N GLU A 386 -10.58 1.61 -8.56
CA GLU A 386 -10.83 2.82 -9.35
C GLU A 386 -10.83 2.50 -10.85
N GLY A 387 -11.87 2.92 -11.58
CA GLY A 387 -11.96 2.86 -13.02
C GLY A 387 -11.54 4.19 -13.64
N ARG A 388 -10.39 4.24 -14.28
CA ARG A 388 -9.93 5.44 -15.00
C ARG A 388 -9.88 5.23 -16.52
N LEU A 389 -9.90 3.98 -16.97
CA LEU A 389 -9.82 3.58 -18.37
C LEU A 389 -11.01 2.71 -18.74
N ALA A 390 -11.12 2.35 -20.03
CA ALA A 390 -12.20 1.52 -20.55
C ALA A 390 -12.27 0.11 -19.93
N GLU A 391 -11.25 -0.31 -19.20
CA GLU A 391 -11.18 -1.61 -18.54
C GLU A 391 -11.43 -1.50 -17.04
N THR A 392 -12.23 -2.43 -16.52
CA THR A 392 -12.71 -2.41 -15.14
C THR A 392 -11.64 -2.94 -14.18
N SER A 393 -11.20 -2.10 -13.27
CA SER A 393 -10.36 -2.51 -12.13
C SER A 393 -11.15 -3.38 -11.15
N PHE A 394 -10.48 -4.36 -10.52
CA PHE A 394 -11.15 -5.38 -9.71
C PHE A 394 -10.41 -5.67 -8.41
N SER A 395 -11.03 -5.39 -7.25
CA SER A 395 -10.54 -5.79 -5.94
C SER A 395 -11.44 -6.89 -5.35
N GLU A 396 -10.84 -8.01 -4.93
CA GLU A 396 -11.54 -9.15 -4.30
C GLU A 396 -10.93 -9.48 -2.94
N VAL A 397 -11.75 -9.42 -1.90
CA VAL A 397 -11.37 -9.82 -0.53
C VAL A 397 -12.28 -10.97 -0.08
N GLY A 398 -11.69 -12.09 0.34
CA GLY A 398 -12.45 -13.23 0.83
C GLY A 398 -13.15 -12.92 2.16
N THR A 399 -12.39 -12.51 3.18
CA THR A 399 -12.91 -12.09 4.48
C THR A 399 -12.30 -10.76 4.91
N ALA A 400 -13.13 -9.80 5.30
CA ALA A 400 -12.71 -8.53 5.85
C ALA A 400 -13.11 -8.44 7.33
N SER A 401 -12.15 -8.15 8.20
CA SER A 401 -12.36 -7.97 9.64
C SER A 401 -11.90 -6.57 10.05
N LEU A 402 -12.85 -5.77 10.55
CA LEU A 402 -12.59 -4.41 11.03
C LEU A 402 -12.96 -4.33 12.51
N THR A 403 -12.01 -3.98 13.37
CA THR A 403 -12.21 -3.81 14.82
C THR A 403 -11.85 -2.39 15.24
N ILE A 404 -12.80 -1.69 15.85
CA ILE A 404 -12.61 -0.36 16.42
C ILE A 404 -12.83 -0.47 17.93
N ALA A 405 -11.74 -0.37 18.68
CA ALA A 405 -11.73 -0.46 20.14
C ALA A 405 -11.47 0.89 20.82
N GLY A 406 -11.13 1.93 20.06
CA GLY A 406 -10.83 3.28 20.53
C GLY A 406 -10.61 4.24 19.37
N GLY A 407 -10.05 5.42 19.68
CA GLY A 407 -9.77 6.45 18.68
C GLY A 407 -10.95 7.36 18.35
N ARG A 408 -10.67 8.34 17.48
CA ARG A 408 -11.62 9.28 16.90
C ARG A 408 -11.60 9.12 15.38
N ILE A 409 -12.72 8.83 14.77
CA ILE A 409 -12.86 8.69 13.31
C ILE A 409 -13.85 9.77 12.86
N GLU A 410 -13.41 10.65 11.95
CA GLU A 410 -14.23 11.74 11.40
C GLU A 410 -14.98 11.31 10.16
N GLY A 411 -14.35 10.50 9.31
CA GLY A 411 -14.93 9.89 8.13
C GLY A 411 -15.88 8.74 8.44
N ALA A 412 -16.45 8.14 7.41
CA ALA A 412 -17.36 7.02 7.52
C ALA A 412 -16.58 5.68 7.71
N VAL A 413 -17.31 4.67 8.21
CA VAL A 413 -16.74 3.34 8.44
C VAL A 413 -17.50 2.32 7.59
N TYR A 414 -16.77 1.54 6.79
CA TYR A 414 -17.32 0.55 5.86
C TYR A 414 -16.74 -0.84 6.15
N GLY A 415 -17.60 -1.83 6.37
CA GLY A 415 -17.17 -3.23 6.48
C GLY A 415 -16.64 -3.79 5.16
N GLY A 416 -17.18 -3.34 4.03
CA GLY A 416 -16.76 -3.67 2.67
C GLY A 416 -15.60 -2.81 2.15
N GLY A 417 -15.47 -2.74 0.83
CA GLY A 417 -14.47 -1.94 0.15
C GLY A 417 -15.06 -0.68 -0.50
N ASP A 418 -14.24 -0.01 -1.28
CA ASP A 418 -14.57 1.20 -2.04
C ASP A 418 -14.51 0.94 -3.54
N ALA A 419 -15.47 1.46 -4.32
CA ALA A 419 -15.51 1.30 -5.76
C ALA A 419 -15.93 2.60 -6.46
N TRP A 420 -15.04 3.10 -7.33
CA TRP A 420 -15.30 4.25 -8.20
C TRP A 420 -15.17 3.83 -9.66
N GLU A 421 -16.28 3.72 -10.39
CA GLU A 421 -16.34 3.21 -11.78
C GLU A 421 -15.64 1.83 -11.96
N ALA A 422 -15.60 1.02 -10.90
CA ALA A 422 -14.85 -0.21 -10.80
C ALA A 422 -15.62 -1.25 -9.99
N VAL A 423 -15.00 -2.37 -9.64
CA VAL A 423 -15.65 -3.43 -8.86
C VAL A 423 -14.81 -3.76 -7.62
N SER A 424 -15.45 -3.66 -6.43
CA SER A 424 -14.87 -4.12 -5.17
C SER A 424 -15.78 -5.16 -4.51
N LYS A 425 -15.26 -6.37 -4.28
CA LYS A 425 -16.01 -7.50 -3.72
C LYS A 425 -15.44 -7.95 -2.39
N VAL A 426 -16.32 -8.22 -1.44
CA VAL A 426 -15.97 -8.83 -0.15
C VAL A 426 -16.89 -10.03 0.09
N GLY A 427 -16.33 -11.20 0.35
CA GLY A 427 -17.12 -12.39 0.67
C GLY A 427 -17.81 -12.24 2.02
N THR A 428 -17.06 -12.09 3.10
CA THR A 428 -17.60 -11.84 4.44
C THR A 428 -16.97 -10.60 5.05
N ALA A 429 -17.78 -9.61 5.39
CA ALA A 429 -17.37 -8.42 6.12
C ALA A 429 -17.83 -8.52 7.59
N THR A 430 -16.91 -8.40 8.53
CA THR A 430 -17.19 -8.39 9.97
C THR A 430 -16.64 -7.13 10.60
N THR A 431 -17.53 -6.25 11.06
CA THR A 431 -17.17 -5.00 11.73
C THR A 431 -17.59 -5.07 13.20
N LEU A 432 -16.63 -4.86 14.10
CA LEU A 432 -16.84 -4.78 15.54
C LEU A 432 -16.44 -3.40 16.05
N VAL A 433 -17.39 -2.68 16.64
CA VAL A 433 -17.14 -1.44 17.37
C VAL A 433 -17.36 -1.71 18.86
N SER A 434 -16.31 -1.61 19.66
CA SER A 434 -16.34 -1.79 21.11
C SER A 434 -15.95 -0.53 21.89
N GLY A 435 -15.54 0.53 21.19
CA GLY A 435 -15.15 1.81 21.77
C GLY A 435 -14.90 2.86 20.71
N GLY A 436 -14.41 4.05 21.13
CA GLY A 436 -14.10 5.17 20.23
C GLY A 436 -15.25 6.12 19.98
N LYS A 437 -14.94 7.18 19.20
CA LYS A 437 -15.90 8.19 18.73
C LYS A 437 -15.92 8.21 17.21
N LEU A 438 -17.06 7.84 16.65
CA LEU A 438 -17.30 7.84 15.23
C LEU A 438 -18.24 9.01 14.91
N LEU A 439 -17.75 9.98 14.15
CA LEU A 439 -18.47 11.24 13.91
C LEU A 439 -19.36 11.20 12.67
N SER A 440 -19.19 10.20 11.82
CA SER A 440 -19.93 9.98 10.60
C SER A 440 -20.69 8.64 10.63
N ASP A 441 -21.18 8.21 9.49
CA ASP A 441 -22.00 7.03 9.33
C ASP A 441 -21.19 5.73 9.40
N ILE A 442 -21.85 4.63 9.77
CA ILE A 442 -21.27 3.28 9.75
C ILE A 442 -22.09 2.41 8.81
N TYR A 443 -21.42 1.70 7.94
CA TYR A 443 -21.99 0.79 6.95
C TYR A 443 -21.42 -0.62 7.13
N ALA A 444 -22.27 -1.63 7.16
CA ALA A 444 -21.86 -3.02 7.13
C ALA A 444 -21.34 -3.43 5.74
N GLY A 445 -21.82 -2.80 4.68
CA GLY A 445 -21.41 -2.95 3.28
C GLY A 445 -20.25 -2.04 2.88
N GLY A 446 -20.08 -1.83 1.57
CA GLY A 446 -19.04 -0.99 0.98
C GLY A 446 -19.54 0.38 0.54
N ASN A 447 -18.63 1.20 0.02
CA ASN A 447 -18.87 2.52 -0.54
C ASN A 447 -18.89 2.47 -2.08
N GLY A 448 -19.89 3.05 -2.67
CA GLY A 448 -20.02 3.22 -4.12
C GLY A 448 -20.81 2.12 -4.82
N LYS A 449 -21.34 2.53 -5.98
CA LYS A 449 -21.89 1.60 -6.96
C LYS A 449 -20.76 0.69 -7.47
N GLY A 450 -21.02 -0.60 -7.63
CA GLY A 450 -19.99 -1.59 -7.98
C GLY A 450 -19.41 -2.34 -6.79
N THR A 451 -19.78 -1.99 -5.56
CA THR A 451 -19.42 -2.77 -4.38
C THR A 451 -20.37 -3.96 -4.19
N SER A 452 -19.84 -5.07 -3.71
CA SER A 452 -20.63 -6.26 -3.37
C SER A 452 -20.09 -6.91 -2.10
N VAL A 453 -20.99 -7.22 -1.16
CA VAL A 453 -20.68 -8.00 0.05
C VAL A 453 -21.65 -9.16 0.15
N GLU A 454 -21.16 -10.40 0.19
CA GLU A 454 -22.01 -11.58 0.31
C GLU A 454 -22.66 -11.66 1.70
N THR A 455 -21.85 -11.51 2.77
CA THR A 455 -22.33 -11.52 4.14
C THR A 455 -21.70 -10.40 4.94
N ALA A 456 -22.52 -9.55 5.55
CA ALA A 456 -22.07 -8.44 6.36
C ALA A 456 -22.55 -8.57 7.82
N HIS A 457 -21.63 -8.51 8.76
CA HIS A 457 -21.90 -8.51 10.19
C HIS A 457 -21.36 -7.23 10.82
N LEU A 458 -22.27 -6.41 11.34
CA LEU A 458 -21.94 -5.20 12.07
C LEU A 458 -22.38 -5.34 13.53
N THR A 459 -21.43 -5.37 14.45
CA THR A 459 -21.69 -5.44 15.90
C THR A 459 -21.19 -4.17 16.58
N LEU A 460 -22.07 -3.47 17.27
CA LEU A 460 -21.73 -2.34 18.11
C LEU A 460 -21.99 -2.71 19.57
N SER A 461 -20.92 -2.81 20.36
CA SER A 461 -20.95 -3.19 21.77
C SER A 461 -20.39 -2.11 22.71
N GLY A 462 -20.07 -0.93 22.17
CA GLY A 462 -19.57 0.23 22.89
C GLY A 462 -19.27 1.38 21.93
N GLY A 463 -18.77 2.49 22.49
CA GLY A 463 -18.45 3.70 21.73
C GLY A 463 -19.62 4.62 21.44
N GLU A 464 -19.33 5.74 20.81
CA GLU A 464 -20.29 6.77 20.41
C GLU A 464 -20.30 6.92 18.89
N VAL A 465 -21.49 6.87 18.28
CA VAL A 465 -21.72 7.09 16.85
C VAL A 465 -22.60 8.33 16.71
N SER A 466 -22.10 9.36 16.04
CA SER A 466 -22.84 10.61 15.79
C SER A 466 -23.55 10.63 14.43
N GLY A 467 -23.26 9.67 13.56
CA GLY A 467 -23.93 9.44 12.30
C GLY A 467 -25.08 8.44 12.38
N CYS A 468 -25.40 7.86 11.24
CA CYS A 468 -26.36 6.75 11.12
C CYS A 468 -25.63 5.41 11.06
N VAL A 469 -26.37 4.33 11.29
CA VAL A 469 -25.89 2.95 11.18
C VAL A 469 -26.68 2.24 10.08
N PHE A 470 -25.99 1.64 9.11
CA PHE A 470 -26.58 0.96 7.97
C PHE A 470 -26.17 -0.50 7.89
N GLY A 471 -27.12 -1.39 7.70
CA GLY A 471 -26.87 -2.80 7.41
C GLY A 471 -26.38 -3.04 5.98
N GLY A 472 -26.68 -2.12 5.06
CA GLY A 472 -26.11 -2.09 3.70
C GLY A 472 -24.87 -1.22 3.60
N GLY A 473 -24.58 -0.72 2.41
CA GLY A 473 -23.52 0.23 2.13
C GLY A 473 -24.05 1.55 1.59
N ASP A 474 -23.16 2.37 1.08
CA ASP A 474 -23.49 3.65 0.43
C ASP A 474 -23.50 3.49 -1.10
N GLY A 475 -24.54 4.03 -1.74
CA GLY A 475 -24.74 3.96 -3.19
C GLY A 475 -24.18 5.15 -3.95
N ASP A 476 -23.19 5.88 -3.41
CA ASP A 476 -22.56 7.01 -4.07
C ASP A 476 -21.72 6.60 -5.30
N GLY A 477 -21.50 7.52 -6.24
CA GLY A 477 -20.68 7.30 -7.42
C GLY A 477 -21.42 6.70 -8.63
N GLN A 478 -20.65 6.23 -9.62
CA GLN A 478 -21.14 5.68 -10.90
C GLN A 478 -20.89 4.17 -11.00
N GLY A 479 -21.77 3.47 -11.74
CA GLY A 479 -21.66 2.03 -11.99
C GLY A 479 -22.95 1.26 -11.71
N ALA A 480 -22.85 -0.07 -11.58
CA ALA A 480 -23.96 -0.92 -11.17
C ALA A 480 -24.27 -0.69 -9.69
N ALA A 481 -25.56 -0.79 -9.30
CA ALA A 481 -25.99 -0.62 -7.91
C ALA A 481 -25.17 -1.49 -6.95
N GLY A 482 -24.70 -0.91 -5.84
CA GLY A 482 -24.02 -1.66 -4.78
C GLY A 482 -24.96 -2.70 -4.14
N THR A 483 -24.42 -3.78 -3.62
CA THR A 483 -25.22 -4.90 -3.10
C THR A 483 -24.65 -5.50 -1.81
N VAL A 484 -25.54 -5.80 -0.86
CA VAL A 484 -25.27 -6.72 0.27
C VAL A 484 -26.28 -7.86 0.21
N HIS A 485 -25.84 -9.12 0.09
CA HIS A 485 -26.78 -10.23 0.01
C HIS A 485 -27.37 -10.60 1.38
N SER A 486 -26.58 -10.61 2.42
CA SER A 486 -27.08 -10.85 3.78
C SER A 486 -26.41 -9.91 4.79
N SER A 487 -27.20 -9.25 5.61
CA SER A 487 -26.71 -8.31 6.61
C SER A 487 -27.27 -8.61 8.00
N THR A 488 -26.45 -8.42 9.01
CA THR A 488 -26.85 -8.42 10.42
C THR A 488 -26.24 -7.23 11.12
N VAL A 489 -27.09 -6.38 11.70
CA VAL A 489 -26.70 -5.28 12.59
C VAL A 489 -27.08 -5.66 14.02
N LEU A 490 -26.10 -5.80 14.90
CA LEU A 490 -26.29 -6.17 16.30
C LEU A 490 -25.84 -5.03 17.22
N LEU A 491 -26.78 -4.49 17.98
CA LEU A 491 -26.55 -3.44 18.97
C LEU A 491 -26.64 -4.02 20.38
N LYS A 492 -25.60 -3.81 21.19
CA LYS A 492 -25.47 -4.33 22.56
C LYS A 492 -25.35 -3.19 23.57
N ASP A 493 -25.37 -3.55 24.83
CA ASP A 493 -25.12 -2.62 25.92
C ASP A 493 -23.79 -1.89 25.77
N GLY A 494 -23.79 -0.59 26.10
CA GLY A 494 -22.61 0.27 26.04
C GLY A 494 -22.49 1.11 24.77
N VAL A 495 -23.18 0.77 23.66
CA VAL A 495 -23.20 1.63 22.47
C VAL A 495 -24.15 2.82 22.63
N ARG A 496 -23.75 3.97 22.09
CA ARG A 496 -24.58 5.18 22.03
C ARG A 496 -24.63 5.70 20.60
N ILE A 497 -25.79 5.62 19.98
CA ILE A 497 -26.05 6.17 18.65
C ILE A 497 -26.77 7.51 18.87
N LEU A 498 -26.04 8.59 18.68
CA LEU A 498 -26.42 9.93 19.08
C LEU A 498 -26.89 10.75 17.89
N ARG A 499 -27.87 11.61 18.10
CA ARG A 499 -28.28 12.57 17.09
C ARG A 499 -27.23 13.66 16.95
N GLY A 500 -26.42 13.61 15.90
CA GLY A 500 -25.45 14.62 15.54
C GLY A 500 -26.10 15.90 14.98
N GLU A 501 -25.30 16.93 14.75
CA GLU A 501 -25.74 18.22 14.18
C GLU A 501 -26.37 18.06 12.79
N ASN A 502 -25.98 17.03 12.03
CA ASN A 502 -26.46 16.74 10.67
C ASN A 502 -27.58 15.69 10.61
N GLY A 503 -28.28 15.42 11.73
CA GLY A 503 -29.44 14.53 11.74
C GLY A 503 -29.15 13.04 11.88
N GLY A 504 -27.99 12.63 12.37
CA GLY A 504 -27.62 11.25 12.69
C GLY A 504 -28.47 10.62 13.81
N GLY A 505 -28.01 9.52 14.35
CA GLY A 505 -28.64 8.81 15.45
C GLY A 505 -29.67 7.77 15.02
N ILE A 506 -29.77 7.44 13.76
CA ILE A 506 -30.76 6.54 13.15
C ILE A 506 -30.10 5.22 12.75
N VAL A 507 -30.85 4.12 12.89
CA VAL A 507 -30.42 2.79 12.46
C VAL A 507 -31.29 2.32 11.28
N TYR A 508 -30.64 1.92 10.20
CA TYR A 508 -31.22 1.37 9.00
C TYR A 508 -30.74 -0.07 8.76
N GLY A 509 -31.63 -1.00 8.54
CA GLY A 509 -31.27 -2.36 8.15
C GLY A 509 -30.75 -2.46 6.71
N GLY A 510 -31.26 -1.63 5.81
CA GLY A 510 -30.79 -1.55 4.42
C GLY A 510 -29.64 -0.58 4.21
N GLY A 511 -29.38 -0.22 2.95
CA GLY A 511 -28.34 0.72 2.54
C GLY A 511 -28.80 2.18 2.48
N ASN A 512 -27.85 3.07 2.23
CA ASN A 512 -28.09 4.46 1.87
C ASN A 512 -28.00 4.59 0.35
N GLY A 513 -29.10 4.91 -0.30
CA GLY A 513 -29.10 5.21 -1.73
C GLY A 513 -28.67 6.66 -1.96
N ASP A 514 -27.97 6.91 -3.05
CA ASP A 514 -27.58 8.25 -3.45
C ASP A 514 -28.74 9.07 -3.98
N LYS A 515 -28.63 10.38 -3.84
CA LYS A 515 -29.51 11.36 -4.48
C LYS A 515 -29.26 11.52 -5.98
N GLY A 516 -28.33 10.81 -6.60
CA GLY A 516 -27.97 10.92 -8.02
C GLY A 516 -28.33 12.25 -8.68
N ASP A 517 -27.61 12.70 -9.65
CA ASP A 517 -28.07 13.78 -10.53
C ASP A 517 -29.52 13.47 -10.99
N ILE A 518 -30.37 14.48 -11.06
CA ILE A 518 -31.85 14.48 -11.22
C ILE A 518 -32.38 13.52 -12.32
N ASP A 519 -31.51 12.91 -13.12
CA ASP A 519 -31.86 12.02 -14.23
C ASP A 519 -31.75 10.51 -13.89
N ASP A 520 -31.18 10.11 -12.74
CA ASP A 520 -31.02 8.70 -12.36
C ASP A 520 -32.08 8.28 -11.33
N SER A 521 -33.25 7.88 -11.83
CA SER A 521 -34.39 7.40 -11.02
C SER A 521 -34.25 5.94 -10.55
N GLY A 522 -33.03 5.35 -10.64
CA GLY A 522 -32.74 3.96 -10.31
C GLY A 522 -32.37 3.73 -8.85
N VAL A 523 -32.52 2.47 -8.41
CA VAL A 523 -32.01 1.98 -7.13
C VAL A 523 -30.48 2.00 -7.18
N THR A 524 -29.82 2.64 -6.22
CA THR A 524 -28.37 2.79 -6.18
C THR A 524 -27.70 1.83 -5.21
N PHE A 525 -28.48 1.26 -4.25
CA PHE A 525 -28.01 0.22 -3.34
C PHE A 525 -29.07 -0.83 -3.02
N ASN A 526 -28.68 -2.11 -3.04
CA ASN A 526 -29.56 -3.24 -2.77
C ASN A 526 -29.12 -4.01 -1.52
N VAL A 527 -30.07 -4.46 -0.70
CA VAL A 527 -29.86 -5.42 0.38
C VAL A 527 -30.90 -6.54 0.22
N ASP A 528 -30.47 -7.78 0.00
CA ASP A 528 -31.42 -8.87 -0.22
C ASP A 528 -32.11 -9.26 1.10
N ASN A 529 -31.31 -9.48 2.16
CA ASN A 529 -31.84 -9.82 3.47
C ASN A 529 -31.12 -9.05 4.57
N THR A 530 -31.83 -8.51 5.53
CA THR A 530 -31.23 -7.84 6.68
C THR A 530 -31.96 -8.13 7.98
N THR A 531 -31.20 -8.18 9.06
CA THR A 531 -31.71 -8.28 10.43
C THR A 531 -31.04 -7.22 11.30
N VAL A 532 -31.85 -6.33 11.87
CA VAL A 532 -31.41 -5.40 12.92
C VAL A 532 -31.84 -5.97 14.27
N ARG A 533 -30.86 -6.27 15.12
CA ARG A 533 -31.10 -6.80 16.47
C ARG A 533 -30.64 -5.78 17.51
N VAL A 534 -31.58 -5.32 18.33
CA VAL A 534 -31.30 -4.40 19.44
C VAL A 534 -31.41 -5.19 20.74
N GLU A 535 -30.26 -5.53 21.34
CA GLU A 535 -30.14 -6.22 22.61
C GLU A 535 -29.80 -5.27 23.76
N GLY A 536 -29.34 -4.03 23.44
CA GLY A 536 -28.96 -3.02 24.41
C GLY A 536 -28.57 -1.71 23.75
N GLY A 537 -28.01 -0.78 24.53
CA GLY A 537 -27.53 0.53 24.07
C GLY A 537 -28.61 1.61 24.00
N LEU A 538 -28.18 2.82 23.58
CA LEU A 538 -29.03 3.99 23.40
C LEU A 538 -29.10 4.40 21.93
N ILE A 539 -30.28 4.48 21.36
CA ILE A 539 -30.57 4.99 20.02
C ILE A 539 -31.42 6.25 20.15
N GLN A 540 -30.85 7.42 19.83
CA GLN A 540 -31.60 8.70 19.95
C GLN A 540 -32.56 8.98 18.81
N GLY A 541 -32.38 8.34 17.65
CA GLY A 541 -33.24 8.45 16.49
C GLY A 541 -34.19 7.26 16.31
N ASP A 542 -34.63 7.09 15.09
CA ASP A 542 -35.54 6.03 14.66
C ASP A 542 -34.77 4.75 14.30
N VAL A 543 -35.50 3.61 14.24
CA VAL A 543 -34.99 2.34 13.72
C VAL A 543 -35.86 1.93 12.52
N TYR A 544 -35.27 1.75 11.37
CA TYR A 544 -35.91 1.28 10.15
C TYR A 544 -35.42 -0.12 9.79
N ALA A 545 -36.32 -1.03 9.47
CA ALA A 545 -35.97 -2.34 8.96
C ALA A 545 -35.27 -2.25 7.57
N GLY A 546 -35.75 -1.36 6.70
CA GLY A 546 -35.18 -1.09 5.38
C GLY A 546 -34.10 -0.02 5.39
N GLY A 547 -33.72 0.45 4.20
CA GLY A 547 -32.69 1.46 4.01
C GLY A 547 -33.21 2.88 3.88
N LYS A 548 -32.43 3.77 3.33
CA LYS A 548 -32.69 5.20 3.15
C LYS A 548 -32.60 5.59 1.68
N LYS A 549 -33.35 6.60 1.26
CA LYS A 549 -33.36 7.14 -0.12
C LYS A 549 -33.63 6.05 -1.19
N ASN A 550 -32.92 6.09 -2.30
CA ASN A 550 -33.03 5.17 -3.45
C ASN A 550 -32.46 3.76 -3.18
N SER A 551 -32.62 3.23 -1.98
CA SER A 551 -32.20 1.87 -1.66
C SER A 551 -33.35 0.88 -1.76
N SER A 552 -33.05 -0.38 -2.06
CA SER A 552 -34.00 -1.48 -2.08
C SER A 552 -33.60 -2.54 -1.06
N THR A 553 -34.59 -3.02 -0.30
CA THR A 553 -34.42 -4.11 0.66
C THR A 553 -35.44 -5.20 0.38
N GLY A 554 -34.99 -6.45 0.26
CA GLY A 554 -35.84 -7.60 0.07
C GLY A 554 -36.59 -7.97 1.36
N THR A 555 -35.97 -8.75 2.23
CA THR A 555 -36.47 -9.10 3.55
C THR A 555 -35.76 -8.30 4.63
N ALA A 556 -36.53 -7.69 5.54
CA ALA A 556 -35.97 -6.84 6.60
C ALA A 556 -36.67 -7.14 7.94
N ASP A 557 -35.86 -7.57 8.92
CA ASP A 557 -36.34 -7.89 10.25
C ASP A 557 -35.74 -6.96 11.30
N VAL A 558 -36.56 -6.44 12.22
CA VAL A 558 -36.11 -5.76 13.44
C VAL A 558 -36.53 -6.61 14.64
N ILE A 559 -35.54 -6.97 15.46
CA ILE A 559 -35.75 -7.76 16.69
C ILE A 559 -35.30 -6.91 17.87
N LEU A 560 -36.23 -6.64 18.78
CA LEU A 560 -36.00 -5.83 19.98
C LEU A 560 -36.05 -6.73 21.21
N SER A 561 -34.92 -6.86 21.93
CA SER A 561 -34.84 -7.63 23.18
C SER A 561 -34.22 -6.82 24.32
N GLY A 562 -33.88 -5.55 24.08
CA GLY A 562 -33.29 -4.64 25.07
C GLY A 562 -33.02 -3.27 24.49
N GLY A 563 -32.30 -2.44 25.25
CA GLY A 563 -31.90 -1.08 24.85
C GLY A 563 -32.94 0.01 25.04
N GLU A 564 -32.57 1.23 24.76
CA GLU A 564 -33.40 2.43 24.78
C GLU A 564 -33.48 3.04 23.37
N ILE A 565 -34.66 3.12 22.80
CA ILE A 565 -34.95 3.78 21.52
C ILE A 565 -35.81 5.01 21.82
N VAL A 566 -35.25 6.21 21.61
CA VAL A 566 -35.99 7.47 21.85
C VAL A 566 -36.95 7.78 20.71
N GLY A 567 -36.62 7.35 19.48
CA GLY A 567 -37.45 7.50 18.29
C GLY A 567 -38.48 6.38 18.10
N ASN A 568 -38.88 6.18 16.88
CA ASN A 568 -39.85 5.17 16.46
C ASN A 568 -39.19 3.96 15.78
N VAL A 569 -39.93 2.85 15.68
CA VAL A 569 -39.46 1.65 14.97
C VAL A 569 -40.40 1.38 13.79
N TYR A 570 -39.83 1.22 12.59
CA TYR A 570 -40.55 1.06 11.35
C TYR A 570 -40.14 -0.25 10.64
N ALA A 571 -41.09 -1.01 10.15
CA ALA A 571 -40.85 -2.19 9.30
C ALA A 571 -40.48 -1.83 7.85
N GLY A 572 -40.61 -0.57 7.46
CA GLY A 572 -40.27 -0.04 6.14
C GLY A 572 -38.90 0.62 6.08
N GLY A 573 -38.61 1.30 4.97
CA GLY A 573 -37.48 2.16 4.82
C GLY A 573 -37.78 3.62 5.15
N GLY A 574 -36.71 4.40 5.37
CA GLY A 574 -36.80 5.83 5.62
C GLY A 574 -36.88 6.64 4.33
N ALA A 575 -37.65 7.73 4.33
CA ALA A 575 -37.64 8.70 3.25
C ALA A 575 -36.36 9.56 3.33
N GLY A 576 -35.82 9.96 2.21
CA GLY A 576 -34.81 11.03 2.14
C GLY A 576 -35.38 12.38 2.56
N ASP A 577 -34.56 13.39 2.67
CA ASP A 577 -34.98 14.75 3.00
C ASP A 577 -35.95 15.28 1.90
N THR A 578 -37.17 15.58 2.26
CA THR A 578 -38.30 15.77 1.34
C THR A 578 -38.36 17.13 0.65
N THR A 579 -37.26 17.83 0.49
CA THR A 579 -37.25 19.12 -0.18
C THR A 579 -37.14 18.97 -1.71
N GLY A 580 -38.10 18.34 -2.34
CA GLY A 580 -38.44 18.63 -3.73
C GLY A 580 -38.34 17.55 -4.81
N ALA A 581 -38.02 16.31 -4.55
CA ALA A 581 -38.04 15.26 -5.58
C ALA A 581 -38.98 14.09 -5.22
N THR A 582 -39.71 13.62 -6.19
CA THR A 582 -40.89 12.73 -6.02
C THR A 582 -40.59 11.23 -5.93
N ASN A 583 -39.29 10.80 -5.92
CA ASN A 583 -38.95 9.38 -6.02
C ASN A 583 -37.86 8.87 -5.05
N ASP A 584 -37.51 9.59 -3.99
CA ASP A 584 -36.43 9.23 -3.06
C ASP A 584 -36.82 8.18 -2.00
N ALA A 585 -37.85 7.38 -2.21
CA ALA A 585 -38.33 6.42 -1.23
C ALA A 585 -37.54 5.12 -1.25
N ALA A 586 -36.98 4.73 -0.10
CA ALA A 586 -36.47 3.39 0.09
C ALA A 586 -37.58 2.36 0.02
N THR A 587 -37.37 1.24 -0.66
CA THR A 587 -38.36 0.18 -0.82
C THR A 587 -37.99 -1.01 0.07
N VAL A 588 -39.01 -1.63 0.69
CA VAL A 588 -38.89 -2.90 1.43
C VAL A 588 -39.96 -3.85 0.91
N LYS A 589 -39.58 -5.05 0.50
CA LYS A 589 -40.49 -6.04 0.00
C LYS A 589 -41.26 -6.74 1.13
N THR A 590 -40.55 -7.11 2.18
CA THR A 590 -41.14 -7.72 3.39
C THR A 590 -40.40 -7.19 4.61
N GLY A 591 -41.12 -6.57 5.54
CA GLY A 591 -40.57 -6.04 6.78
C GLY A 591 -41.32 -6.56 7.99
N THR A 592 -40.58 -6.99 9.03
CA THR A 592 -41.17 -7.44 10.31
C THR A 592 -40.54 -6.72 11.49
N ILE A 593 -41.29 -6.60 12.56
CA ILE A 593 -40.80 -6.14 13.87
C ILE A 593 -41.22 -7.19 14.91
N THR A 594 -40.26 -7.72 15.63
CA THR A 594 -40.46 -8.68 16.72
C THR A 594 -39.98 -8.04 18.02
N VAL A 595 -40.79 -8.10 19.06
CA VAL A 595 -40.41 -7.67 20.41
C VAL A 595 -40.36 -8.92 21.29
N ASP A 596 -39.14 -9.29 21.69
CA ASP A 596 -38.90 -10.38 22.63
C ASP A 596 -38.97 -9.83 24.05
N THR A 597 -39.89 -10.34 24.86
CA THR A 597 -40.15 -9.88 26.25
C THR A 597 -39.51 -10.80 27.29
#